data_322e87a61b9c780a8ebfd9dc1740cfd9
#
_entry.id   322e87a61b9c780a8ebfd9dc1740cfd9
#
_cell.length_a   1.000
_cell.length_b   1.000
_cell.length_c   1.000
_cell.angle_alpha   90.00
_cell.angle_beta   90.00
_cell.angle_gamma   90.00
#
_symmetry.space_group_name_H-M   'P 1'
#
loop_
_entity.id
_entity.type
_entity.pdbx_description
1 polymer ?
#
loop_
_entity_poly.entity_id
_entity_poly.type
_entity_poly.pdbx_seq_one_letter_code
_entity_poly.pdbx_strand_id
1 'polypeptide(L)'
;MFIDRARIFVQSGKGGDGMSSFRHEKYVPKGGPNGGDGGRGGNVVLVADRNINTLVDFRYRRLFKAKPGGKGAGSNKYGANADDLIIPVPVGTIVKDEASDKVMADLSFDGQEVIVAAGGRGGRGNYHFRTSANRTPTFAEKGEPGVERWLRLELKVLADVGLLGYPLSLIHI
;
A
#
# COMPACT_ATOMS: atom_id res chain seq x y z
N MET A 1 -23.99 22.21 -3.69
CA MET A 1 -22.86 21.38 -3.24
C MET A 1 -21.88 21.19 -4.38
N PHE A 2 -20.67 21.63 -4.18
CA PHE A 2 -19.61 21.33 -5.12
C PHE A 2 -19.03 19.96 -4.82
N ILE A 3 -18.62 19.25 -5.86
CA ILE A 3 -17.85 18.03 -5.73
C ILE A 3 -16.54 18.26 -6.48
N ASP A 4 -15.44 18.25 -5.75
CA ASP A 4 -14.11 18.22 -6.34
C ASP A 4 -13.77 16.75 -6.57
N ARG A 5 -13.25 16.42 -7.75
CA ARG A 5 -12.99 15.04 -8.14
C ARG A 5 -11.60 14.87 -8.69
N ALA A 6 -11.02 13.72 -8.42
CA ALA A 6 -9.76 13.33 -9.01
C ALA A 6 -9.72 11.82 -9.19
N ARG A 7 -8.90 11.38 -10.13
CA ARG A 7 -8.69 9.98 -10.43
C ARG A 7 -7.21 9.69 -10.30
N ILE A 8 -6.87 8.72 -9.46
CA ILE A 8 -5.47 8.34 -9.24
C ILE A 8 -5.27 6.84 -9.43
N PHE A 9 -4.07 6.48 -9.85
CA PHE A 9 -3.64 5.09 -9.92
C PHE A 9 -2.70 4.81 -8.75
N VAL A 10 -3.01 3.77 -7.98
CA VAL A 10 -2.18 3.33 -6.86
C VAL A 10 -1.70 1.92 -7.11
N GLN A 11 -0.45 1.68 -6.76
CA GLN A 11 0.16 0.35 -6.85
C GLN A 11 0.96 0.12 -5.58
N SER A 12 0.61 -0.93 -4.86
CA SER A 12 1.38 -1.32 -3.69
C SER A 12 2.67 -2.01 -4.11
N GLY A 13 3.61 -2.12 -3.19
CA GLY A 13 4.88 -2.75 -3.46
C GLY A 13 4.76 -4.26 -3.57
N LYS A 14 5.50 -4.84 -4.49
CA LYS A 14 5.67 -6.28 -4.59
C LYS A 14 6.44 -6.77 -3.36
N GLY A 15 6.11 -7.94 -2.83
CA GLY A 15 6.93 -8.58 -1.81
C GLY A 15 8.28 -9.00 -2.39
N GLY A 16 9.32 -8.97 -1.58
CA GLY A 16 10.64 -9.42 -1.98
C GLY A 16 10.68 -10.93 -2.13
N ASP A 17 11.53 -11.41 -3.01
CA ASP A 17 11.68 -12.85 -3.22
C ASP A 17 12.44 -13.48 -2.06
N GLY A 18 12.08 -14.69 -1.68
CA GLY A 18 12.86 -15.49 -0.76
C GLY A 18 14.15 -15.97 -1.41
N MET A 19 15.16 -16.21 -0.60
CA MET A 19 16.46 -16.64 -1.07
C MET A 19 16.59 -18.16 -1.03
N SER A 20 17.20 -18.73 -2.06
CA SER A 20 17.62 -20.13 -2.05
C SER A 20 19.13 -20.15 -1.89
N SER A 21 19.59 -20.46 -0.70
CA SER A 21 21.02 -20.54 -0.40
C SER A 21 21.30 -21.64 0.62
N PHE A 22 22.56 -22.02 0.73
CA PHE A 22 23.00 -23.06 1.61
C PHE A 22 24.19 -22.57 2.44
N ARG A 23 24.25 -23.09 3.65
CA ARG A 23 25.33 -22.77 4.55
C ARG A 23 26.66 -23.35 4.01
N HIS A 24 27.65 -22.48 3.89
CA HIS A 24 29.00 -22.86 3.51
C HIS A 24 29.98 -22.39 4.58
N GLU A 25 30.58 -23.32 5.27
CA GLU A 25 31.60 -23.02 6.27
C GLU A 25 32.85 -23.84 5.99
N LYS A 26 33.96 -23.46 6.60
CA LYS A 26 35.27 -24.06 6.35
C LYS A 26 35.26 -25.58 6.50
N TYR A 27 34.55 -26.09 7.49
CA TYR A 27 34.48 -27.55 7.77
C TYR A 27 33.10 -28.11 7.51
N VAL A 28 32.21 -27.35 6.88
CA VAL A 28 30.85 -27.79 6.54
C VAL A 28 30.56 -27.42 5.09
N PRO A 29 31.13 -28.19 4.12
CA PRO A 29 30.98 -27.84 2.71
C PRO A 29 29.54 -27.99 2.18
N LYS A 30 28.72 -28.78 2.84
CA LYS A 30 27.31 -29.01 2.46
C LYS A 30 26.40 -28.74 3.65
N GLY A 31 26.30 -27.51 4.04
CA GLY A 31 25.40 -27.12 5.09
C GLY A 31 23.93 -27.15 4.66
N GLY A 32 23.04 -27.03 5.63
CA GLY A 32 21.59 -26.95 5.35
C GLY A 32 21.16 -25.66 4.69
N PRO A 33 19.88 -25.57 4.29
CA PRO A 33 19.35 -24.36 3.68
C PRO A 33 19.38 -23.21 4.68
N ASN A 34 19.79 -22.04 4.22
CA ASN A 34 19.85 -20.82 5.04
C ASN A 34 19.35 -19.60 4.30
N GLY A 35 18.53 -19.79 3.27
CA GLY A 35 17.93 -18.67 2.56
C GLY A 35 16.91 -17.95 3.42
N GLY A 36 17.05 -16.63 3.54
CA GLY A 36 16.12 -15.80 4.28
C GLY A 36 14.87 -15.43 3.47
N ASP A 37 13.86 -14.97 4.16
CA ASP A 37 12.60 -14.56 3.55
C ASP A 37 12.74 -13.18 2.92
N GLY A 38 11.94 -12.91 1.89
CA GLY A 38 11.80 -11.57 1.36
C GLY A 38 10.98 -10.69 2.30
N GLY A 39 11.19 -9.39 2.21
CA GLY A 39 10.42 -8.41 2.97
C GLY A 39 9.06 -8.14 2.34
N ARG A 40 8.17 -7.57 3.12
CA ARG A 40 6.84 -7.16 2.66
C ARG A 40 6.95 -5.89 1.81
N GLY A 41 6.19 -5.83 0.72
CA GLY A 41 6.04 -4.61 -0.06
C GLY A 41 5.27 -3.54 0.70
N GLY A 42 5.50 -2.28 0.35
CA GLY A 42 4.82 -1.16 1.00
C GLY A 42 3.35 -1.09 0.63
N ASN A 43 2.51 -0.70 1.59
CA ASN A 43 1.11 -0.41 1.37
C ASN A 43 0.96 0.99 0.78
N VAL A 44 -0.16 1.23 0.10
CA VAL A 44 -0.58 2.60 -0.23
C VAL A 44 -1.70 2.98 0.72
N VAL A 45 -1.50 4.06 1.46
CA VAL A 45 -2.41 4.51 2.52
C VAL A 45 -2.85 5.94 2.22
N LEU A 46 -4.15 6.19 2.25
CA LEU A 46 -4.71 7.54 2.20
C LEU A 46 -5.00 8.00 3.61
N VAL A 47 -4.60 9.23 3.92
CA VAL A 47 -4.79 9.83 5.25
C VAL A 47 -5.51 11.15 5.11
N ALA A 48 -6.59 11.33 5.86
CA ALA A 48 -7.29 12.61 5.89
C ALA A 48 -6.44 13.64 6.64
N ASP A 49 -6.22 14.78 6.00
CA ASP A 49 -5.42 15.88 6.54
C ASP A 49 -6.20 17.19 6.43
N ARG A 50 -6.53 17.78 7.56
CA ARG A 50 -7.29 19.03 7.61
C ARG A 50 -6.57 20.23 7.00
N ASN A 51 -5.25 20.13 6.81
CA ASN A 51 -4.46 21.19 6.19
C ASN A 51 -4.58 21.19 4.66
N ILE A 52 -5.18 20.15 4.09
CA ILE A 52 -5.44 20.03 2.66
C ILE A 52 -6.93 20.22 2.45
N ASN A 53 -7.31 21.10 1.53
CA ASN A 53 -8.72 21.44 1.31
C ASN A 53 -9.17 21.28 -0.13
N THR A 54 -8.35 20.71 -1.00
CA THR A 54 -8.67 20.49 -2.40
C THR A 54 -7.97 19.26 -2.94
N LEU A 55 -8.56 18.67 -3.99
CA LEU A 55 -7.96 17.55 -4.71
C LEU A 55 -7.20 18.00 -5.97
N VAL A 56 -6.98 19.30 -6.13
CA VAL A 56 -6.41 19.83 -7.38
C VAL A 56 -5.02 19.24 -7.69
N ASP A 57 -4.20 18.97 -6.69
CA ASP A 57 -2.86 18.41 -6.90
C ASP A 57 -2.90 17.04 -7.54
N PHE A 58 -3.96 16.27 -7.32
CA PHE A 58 -4.11 14.94 -7.89
C PHE A 58 -4.47 14.96 -9.38
N ARG A 59 -4.78 16.13 -9.93
CA ARG A 59 -4.94 16.28 -11.37
C ARG A 59 -3.61 16.33 -12.08
N TYR A 60 -2.55 16.68 -11.37
CA TYR A 60 -1.18 16.75 -11.92
C TYR A 60 -0.37 15.50 -11.59
N ARG A 61 -0.48 14.99 -10.38
CA ARG A 61 0.18 13.76 -9.97
C ARG A 61 -0.88 12.68 -9.76
N ARG A 62 -0.89 11.70 -10.64
CA ARG A 62 -1.92 10.65 -10.66
C ARG A 62 -1.38 9.26 -10.36
N LEU A 63 -0.06 9.05 -10.43
CA LEU A 63 0.55 7.73 -10.27
C LEU A 63 1.26 7.67 -8.92
N PHE A 64 0.88 6.69 -8.11
CA PHE A 64 1.46 6.50 -6.79
C PHE A 64 1.86 5.05 -6.65
N LYS A 65 3.16 4.81 -6.49
CA LYS A 65 3.71 3.45 -6.37
C LYS A 65 4.49 3.35 -5.07
N ALA A 66 4.12 2.39 -4.23
CA ALA A 66 4.89 2.06 -3.04
C ALA A 66 6.10 1.20 -3.43
N LYS A 67 7.07 1.16 -2.54
CA LYS A 67 8.33 0.45 -2.80
C LYS A 67 8.16 -1.05 -2.61
N PRO A 68 8.90 -1.86 -3.39
CA PRO A 68 8.91 -3.31 -3.16
C PRO A 68 9.67 -3.67 -1.89
N GLY A 69 9.36 -4.83 -1.34
CA GLY A 69 10.13 -5.39 -0.24
C GLY A 69 11.50 -5.85 -0.70
N GLY A 70 12.45 -5.89 0.20
CA GLY A 70 13.80 -6.36 -0.09
C GLY A 70 13.84 -7.86 -0.28
N LYS A 71 14.79 -8.34 -1.08
CA LYS A 71 15.01 -9.76 -1.28
C LYS A 71 15.65 -10.38 -0.04
N GLY A 72 15.32 -11.62 0.25
CA GLY A 72 16.03 -12.39 1.25
C GLY A 72 17.49 -12.63 0.83
N ALA A 73 18.33 -12.89 1.80
CA ALA A 73 19.75 -13.16 1.57
C ALA A 73 20.17 -14.44 2.29
N GLY A 74 21.40 -14.86 2.05
CA GLY A 74 21.98 -16.01 2.74
C GLY A 74 22.14 -15.75 4.24
N SER A 75 22.47 -16.79 4.99
CA SER A 75 22.63 -16.74 6.45
C SER A 75 21.35 -16.32 7.17
N ASN A 76 20.20 -16.77 6.64
CA ASN A 76 18.86 -16.48 7.17
C ASN A 76 18.57 -14.98 7.33
N LYS A 77 19.15 -14.16 6.47
CA LYS A 77 18.90 -12.73 6.50
C LYS A 77 17.60 -12.40 5.76
N TYR A 78 16.68 -11.79 6.47
CA TYR A 78 15.42 -11.35 5.90
C TYR A 78 15.60 -10.08 5.09
N GLY A 79 14.86 -9.99 3.99
CA GLY A 79 14.78 -8.74 3.25
C GLY A 79 14.04 -7.67 4.07
N ALA A 80 14.37 -6.41 3.84
CA ALA A 80 13.74 -5.32 4.54
C ALA A 80 12.29 -5.17 4.10
N ASN A 81 11.39 -4.90 5.05
CA ASN A 81 10.03 -4.48 4.73
C ASN A 81 10.06 -3.06 4.17
N ALA A 82 9.30 -2.80 3.14
CA ALA A 82 9.19 -1.47 2.58
C ALA A 82 8.28 -0.60 3.43
N ASP A 83 8.57 0.70 3.44
CA ASP A 83 7.71 1.68 4.11
C ASP A 83 6.41 1.85 3.33
N ASP A 84 5.35 2.19 4.04
CA ASP A 84 4.07 2.52 3.42
C ASP A 84 4.18 3.87 2.70
N LEU A 85 3.51 3.97 1.57
CA LEU A 85 3.34 5.24 0.87
C LEU A 85 2.11 5.93 1.42
N ILE A 86 2.33 7.05 2.10
CA ILE A 86 1.25 7.82 2.72
C ILE A 86 0.88 8.97 1.77
N ILE A 87 -0.40 9.04 1.42
CA ILE A 87 -0.93 10.07 0.54
C ILE A 87 -1.95 10.89 1.33
N PRO A 88 -1.64 12.14 1.68
CA PRO A 88 -2.61 12.98 2.38
C PRO A 88 -3.70 13.45 1.42
N VAL A 89 -4.94 13.42 1.89
CA VAL A 89 -6.11 13.89 1.15
C VAL A 89 -6.95 14.77 2.08
N PRO A 90 -7.82 15.64 1.53
CA PRO A 90 -8.66 16.47 2.38
C PRO A 90 -9.62 15.65 3.25
N VAL A 91 -9.96 16.19 4.42
CA VAL A 91 -11.03 15.64 5.24
C VAL A 91 -12.34 15.77 4.47
N GLY A 92 -13.16 14.74 4.46
CA GLY A 92 -14.39 14.67 3.68
C GLY A 92 -14.24 14.03 2.31
N THR A 93 -13.07 13.46 2.03
CA THR A 93 -12.84 12.75 0.78
C THR A 93 -13.47 11.36 0.84
N ILE A 94 -14.28 11.04 -0.18
CA ILE A 94 -14.80 9.69 -0.38
C ILE A 94 -13.90 9.00 -1.39
N VAL A 95 -13.45 7.80 -1.04
CA VAL A 95 -12.56 6.99 -1.87
C VAL A 95 -13.37 5.86 -2.46
N LYS A 96 -13.39 5.78 -3.80
CA LYS A 96 -14.10 4.72 -4.51
C LYS A 96 -13.14 3.93 -5.37
N ASP A 97 -13.35 2.62 -5.41
CA ASP A 97 -12.65 1.76 -6.37
C ASP A 97 -13.35 1.91 -7.73
N GLU A 98 -12.62 2.36 -8.73
CA GLU A 98 -13.19 2.62 -10.06
C GLU A 98 -13.73 1.36 -10.72
N ALA A 99 -13.04 0.23 -10.57
CA ALA A 99 -13.44 -1.01 -11.24
C ALA A 99 -14.78 -1.55 -10.71
N SER A 100 -15.02 -1.48 -9.41
CA SER A 100 -16.23 -2.02 -8.78
C SER A 100 -17.25 -0.93 -8.45
N ASP A 101 -16.87 0.33 -8.56
CA ASP A 101 -17.67 1.51 -8.17
C ASP A 101 -18.11 1.48 -6.71
N LYS A 102 -17.39 0.74 -5.87
CA LYS A 102 -17.70 0.63 -4.44
C LYS A 102 -16.93 1.66 -3.65
N VAL A 103 -17.59 2.18 -2.61
CA VAL A 103 -16.94 3.07 -1.65
C VAL A 103 -16.00 2.24 -0.80
N MET A 104 -14.71 2.59 -0.82
CA MET A 104 -13.70 1.94 0.02
C MET A 104 -13.61 2.61 1.39
N ALA A 105 -13.77 3.92 1.42
CA ALA A 105 -13.71 4.68 2.66
C ALA A 105 -14.36 6.05 2.49
N ASP A 106 -14.83 6.58 3.61
CA ASP A 106 -15.28 7.95 3.75
C ASP A 106 -14.40 8.57 4.85
N LEU A 107 -13.43 9.37 4.44
CA LEU A 107 -12.44 9.95 5.35
C LEU A 107 -13.00 11.22 5.96
N SER A 108 -13.73 11.07 7.05
CA SER A 108 -14.56 12.13 7.63
C SER A 108 -13.90 12.91 8.77
N PHE A 109 -12.78 12.45 9.31
CA PHE A 109 -12.08 13.15 10.38
C PHE A 109 -10.57 13.15 10.16
N ASP A 110 -9.92 14.19 10.67
CA ASP A 110 -8.47 14.39 10.54
C ASP A 110 -7.71 13.19 11.11
N GLY A 111 -6.73 12.72 10.36
CA GLY A 111 -5.91 11.57 10.76
C GLY A 111 -6.51 10.21 10.44
N GLN A 112 -7.73 10.15 9.95
CA GLN A 112 -8.31 8.87 9.54
C GLN A 112 -7.56 8.29 8.36
N GLU A 113 -7.27 6.99 8.41
CA GLU A 113 -6.47 6.31 7.39
C GLU A 113 -7.26 5.17 6.75
N VAL A 114 -6.92 4.88 5.50
CA VAL A 114 -7.40 3.68 4.82
C VAL A 114 -6.29 3.11 3.95
N ILE A 115 -6.10 1.80 4.01
CA ILE A 115 -5.18 1.10 3.12
C ILE A 115 -5.94 0.81 1.83
N VAL A 116 -5.53 1.46 0.74
CA VAL A 116 -6.20 1.30 -0.56
C VAL A 116 -5.53 0.25 -1.44
N ALA A 117 -4.29 -0.08 -1.15
CA ALA A 117 -3.59 -1.18 -1.82
C ALA A 117 -2.61 -1.79 -0.83
N ALA A 118 -2.84 -3.04 -0.47
CA ALA A 118 -1.98 -3.75 0.49
C ALA A 118 -0.74 -4.28 -0.21
N GLY A 119 0.43 -4.09 0.41
CA GLY A 119 1.69 -4.61 -0.11
C GLY A 119 1.70 -6.13 -0.20
N GLY A 120 2.43 -6.64 -1.17
CA GLY A 120 2.59 -8.08 -1.35
C GLY A 120 3.41 -8.68 -0.22
N ARG A 121 3.07 -9.89 0.18
CA ARG A 121 3.81 -10.63 1.19
C ARG A 121 5.16 -11.07 0.64
N GLY A 122 6.23 -11.02 1.44
CA GLY A 122 7.51 -11.53 1.06
C GLY A 122 7.50 -13.04 0.86
N GLY A 123 8.28 -13.53 -0.10
CA GLY A 123 8.42 -14.96 -0.34
C GLY A 123 9.25 -15.61 0.75
N ARG A 124 8.94 -16.85 1.07
CA ARG A 124 9.71 -17.61 2.08
C ARG A 124 11.00 -18.13 1.47
N GLY A 125 12.09 -18.05 2.23
CA GLY A 125 13.36 -18.63 1.83
C GLY A 125 13.36 -20.16 1.88
N ASN A 126 14.37 -20.78 1.26
CA ASN A 126 14.43 -22.25 1.20
C ASN A 126 14.54 -22.91 2.57
N TYR A 127 14.95 -22.18 3.58
CA TYR A 127 15.00 -22.68 4.94
C TYR A 127 13.66 -23.25 5.41
N HIS A 128 12.54 -22.64 5.00
CA HIS A 128 11.19 -23.07 5.39
C HIS A 128 10.73 -24.35 4.69
N PHE A 129 11.40 -24.76 3.63
CA PHE A 129 10.96 -25.90 2.80
C PHE A 129 11.73 -27.18 3.07
N ARG A 130 12.63 -27.16 4.07
CA ARG A 130 13.34 -28.37 4.46
C ARG A 130 12.38 -29.35 5.13
N THR A 131 12.52 -30.62 4.77
CA THR A 131 11.74 -31.70 5.35
C THR A 131 12.67 -32.88 5.61
N SER A 132 12.19 -33.91 6.33
CA SER A 132 12.96 -35.13 6.52
C SER A 132 13.23 -35.83 5.17
N ALA A 133 12.34 -35.68 4.21
CA ALA A 133 12.50 -36.26 2.87
C ALA A 133 13.42 -35.42 1.99
N ASN A 134 13.42 -34.09 2.17
CA ASN A 134 14.26 -33.18 1.39
C ASN A 134 14.92 -32.18 2.34
N ARG A 135 16.14 -32.46 2.72
CA ARG A 135 16.92 -31.64 3.65
C ARG A 135 17.66 -30.50 2.97
N THR A 136 17.70 -30.51 1.63
CA THR A 136 18.41 -29.51 0.83
C THR A 136 17.54 -28.96 -0.28
N PRO A 137 16.39 -28.31 0.07
CA PRO A 137 15.53 -27.77 -0.96
C PRO A 137 16.23 -26.65 -1.73
N THR A 138 16.09 -26.68 -3.06
CA THR A 138 16.73 -25.72 -3.95
C THR A 138 15.80 -24.60 -4.38
N PHE A 139 14.58 -24.58 -3.86
CA PHE A 139 13.57 -23.61 -4.25
C PHE A 139 13.24 -22.66 -3.09
N ALA A 140 12.81 -21.47 -3.46
CA ALA A 140 12.28 -20.48 -2.55
C ALA A 140 11.06 -19.85 -3.21
N GLU A 141 10.20 -19.25 -2.40
CA GLU A 141 9.03 -18.56 -2.93
C GLU A 141 9.38 -17.19 -3.49
N LYS A 142 8.74 -16.81 -4.56
CA LYS A 142 8.76 -15.42 -5.02
C LYS A 142 7.82 -14.60 -4.16
N GLY A 143 8.11 -13.31 -4.03
CA GLY A 143 7.22 -12.39 -3.36
C GLY A 143 5.89 -12.27 -4.09
N GLU A 144 4.83 -12.01 -3.34
CA GLU A 144 3.52 -11.77 -3.94
C GLU A 144 3.53 -10.44 -4.71
N PRO A 145 2.82 -10.36 -5.84
CA PRO A 145 2.71 -9.10 -6.57
C PRO A 145 1.94 -8.08 -5.75
N GLY A 146 2.20 -6.81 -6.00
CA GLY A 146 1.43 -5.73 -5.42
C GLY A 146 0.05 -5.63 -6.05
N VAL A 147 -0.82 -4.89 -5.40
CA VAL A 147 -2.18 -4.61 -5.87
C VAL A 147 -2.17 -3.33 -6.67
N GLU A 148 -2.84 -3.32 -7.81
CA GLU A 148 -3.01 -2.14 -8.64
C GLU A 148 -4.49 -1.76 -8.67
N ARG A 149 -4.77 -0.47 -8.49
CA ARG A 149 -6.14 0.05 -8.53
C ARG A 149 -6.18 1.44 -9.12
N TRP A 150 -7.23 1.71 -9.89
CA TRP A 150 -7.65 3.08 -10.16
C TRP A 150 -8.66 3.48 -9.10
N LEU A 151 -8.45 4.64 -8.49
CA LEU A 151 -9.32 5.18 -7.47
C LEU A 151 -9.94 6.47 -7.95
N ARG A 152 -11.20 6.69 -7.60
CA ARG A 152 -11.85 7.99 -7.73
C ARG A 152 -11.95 8.61 -6.36
N LEU A 153 -11.46 9.82 -6.25
CA LEU A 153 -11.54 10.62 -5.04
C LEU A 153 -12.59 11.68 -5.26
N GLU A 154 -13.53 11.78 -4.34
CA GLU A 154 -14.59 12.79 -4.39
C GLU A 154 -14.59 13.55 -3.08
N LEU A 155 -14.35 14.84 -3.15
CA LEU A 155 -14.42 15.71 -2.00
C LEU A 155 -15.73 16.47 -2.02
N LYS A 156 -16.53 16.29 -0.99
CA LYS A 156 -17.76 17.05 -0.83
C LYS A 156 -17.40 18.40 -0.25
N VAL A 157 -17.58 19.43 -1.05
CA VAL A 157 -17.36 20.79 -0.62
C VAL A 157 -18.74 21.39 -0.32
N LEU A 158 -19.00 21.66 0.96
CA LEU A 158 -20.22 22.36 1.35
C LEU A 158 -20.08 23.83 0.99
N ALA A 159 -21.07 24.36 0.29
CA ALA A 159 -21.16 25.80 0.10
C ALA A 159 -21.42 26.44 1.46
N ASP A 160 -20.66 27.38 1.84
CA ASP A 160 -20.82 28.03 3.13
C ASP A 160 -22.09 28.88 3.14
N VAL A 161 -22.35 28.68 3.65
CA VAL A 161 -22.81 28.84 3.69
C VAL A 161 -23.41 29.47 3.69
N GLY A 162 -23.09 29.26 3.56
CA GLY A 162 -23.35 29.45 3.46
C GLY A 162 -23.91 29.91 3.34
N LEU A 163 -23.88 30.01 3.45
CA LEU A 163 -24.17 29.98 3.32
C LEU A 163 -24.95 30.08 3.35
N LEU A 164 -25.01 30.35 3.68
CA LEU A 164 -25.55 29.96 3.74
C LEU A 164 -26.40 30.17 3.71
N GLY A 165 -26.69 30.68 3.89
CA GLY A 165 -27.19 30.35 3.92
C GLY A 165 -27.87 30.94 3.79
N TYR A 166 -27.93 31.57 4.03
CA TYR A 166 -28.30 31.71 3.94
C TYR A 166 -29.17 31.96 3.85
N PRO A 167 -29.33 32.18 3.86
CA PRO A 167 -29.93 32.11 3.90
C PRO A 167 -30.64 32.26 3.93
N LEU A 168 -30.76 32.53 4.23
CA LEU A 168 -31.05 32.16 4.38
C LEU A 168 -31.74 32.31 4.47
N SER A 169 -31.96 32.55 4.56
CA SER A 169 -32.19 32.22 4.82
C SER A 169 -32.54 32.48 4.68
N LEU A 170 -32.53 32.87 4.75
CA LEU A 170 -32.37 32.58 4.78
C LEU A 170 -32.83 32.68 4.42
N ILE A 171 -33.03 33.07 4.38
CA ILE A 171 -33.07 32.75 4.20
C ILE A 171 -33.76 32.87 3.88
N HIS A 172 -34.17 33.31 4.06
CA HIS A 172 -34.39 33.10 3.92
C HIS A 172 -35.00 33.40 3.70
N ILE A 173 -35.32 33.89 3.88
CA ILE A 173 -35.45 33.90 3.82
C ILE A 173 -35.83 34.10 3.66
#